data_4e4c233f1711c5968f8cae59a3d18cf2
#
_entry.id   4e4c233f1711c5968f8cae59a3d18cf2
#
_cell.length_a   1.000
_cell.length_b   1.000
_cell.length_c   1.000
_cell.angle_alpha   90.00
_cell.angle_beta   90.00
_cell.angle_gamma   90.00
#
_symmetry.space_group_name_H-M   'P 1'
#
loop_
_entity.id
_entity.type
_entity.pdbx_description
1 polymer ?
#
loop_
_entity_poly.entity_id
_entity_poly.type
_entity_poly.pdbx_seq_one_letter_code
_entity_poly.pdbx_strand_id
1 'polypeptide(L)'
;VPGRDGADLIVGRVRADALGPLRPSGATAPIRPSGTPQINHWNGSTWSTSALPSGPCSVFEADCALTGVSGDSASDVIAVGEGTIPTSTGWVTEALAYRWNGTAWSQLTVPGSVTYDELEHVQAFSPTDAWAVGVDSSAATGAAVATALNWNGSAWSQVATPVSTSNDLSINAISGTSASDIWVVGQTVTPGYHNRQFTSVIMHYNGSSWAQLTAPDNSGLLDVDAVSPTDAWAIAADGSVLRWNGTAWTVVTTLAQGNTAIAALSATDVWVAGVVSLTHYNGTSWTSQPDPAGVNALTGHAVLSPGDLWFSGYYYPSNAVTAPAVLHTSSG
;
A
#
# COMPACT_ATOMS: atom_id res chain seq x y z
N VAL A 1 -16.62 -5.53 -20.08
CA VAL A 1 -15.78 -6.26 -19.12
C VAL A 1 -16.67 -7.32 -18.51
N PRO A 2 -16.32 -8.63 -18.55
CA PRO A 2 -17.14 -9.65 -17.91
C PRO A 2 -17.11 -9.42 -16.40
N GLY A 3 -18.29 -9.48 -15.75
CA GLY A 3 -18.46 -9.28 -14.33
C GLY A 3 -17.56 -10.23 -13.53
N ARG A 4 -16.87 -9.71 -12.55
CA ARG A 4 -16.18 -10.50 -11.53
C ARG A 4 -17.24 -11.10 -10.62
N ASP A 5 -17.63 -12.34 -10.91
CA ASP A 5 -18.55 -13.09 -10.07
C ASP A 5 -17.76 -13.58 -8.84
N GLY A 6 -18.22 -13.18 -7.66
CA GLY A 6 -17.76 -13.67 -6.36
C GLY A 6 -16.55 -12.89 -5.81
N ALA A 7 -16.84 -11.79 -5.13
CA ALA A 7 -15.83 -10.99 -4.47
C ALA A 7 -15.26 -11.73 -3.25
N ASP A 8 -14.17 -12.43 -3.44
CA ASP A 8 -13.30 -12.84 -2.35
C ASP A 8 -12.39 -11.65 -2.00
N LEU A 9 -12.65 -11.01 -0.87
CA LEU A 9 -11.81 -9.92 -0.38
C LEU A 9 -10.73 -10.50 0.54
N ILE A 10 -9.47 -10.23 0.20
CA ILE A 10 -8.33 -10.56 1.04
C ILE A 10 -7.80 -9.25 1.62
N VAL A 11 -7.79 -9.14 2.95
CA VAL A 11 -7.24 -7.99 3.66
C VAL A 11 -6.01 -8.45 4.43
N GLY A 12 -4.85 -7.92 4.07
CA GLY A 12 -3.60 -8.11 4.79
C GLY A 12 -3.20 -6.82 5.48
N ARG A 13 -3.33 -6.77 6.79
CA ARG A 13 -2.46 -6.04 7.72
C ARG A 13 -2.83 -6.40 9.16
N VAL A 14 -1.96 -7.10 9.84
CA VAL A 14 -1.88 -7.01 11.30
C VAL A 14 -0.45 -6.63 11.63
N ARG A 15 -0.19 -5.35 11.74
CA ARG A 15 0.94 -4.87 12.52
C ARG A 15 0.43 -4.74 13.95
N ALA A 16 0.73 -5.71 14.77
CA ALA A 16 0.66 -5.51 16.20
C ALA A 16 1.90 -4.67 16.55
N ASP A 17 1.79 -3.36 16.41
CA ASP A 17 2.49 -2.43 17.29
C ASP A 17 2.08 -1.00 16.96
N ALA A 18 1.42 -0.44 17.95
CA ALA A 18 1.16 0.98 18.07
C ALA A 18 2.48 1.76 18.08
N LEU A 19 2.45 2.89 17.43
CA LEU A 19 3.37 4.01 17.57
C LEU A 19 3.95 4.13 18.98
N GLY A 20 5.16 3.59 19.18
CA GLY A 20 5.97 3.91 20.34
C GLY A 20 6.67 5.26 20.12
N PRO A 21 6.92 6.05 21.18
CA PRO A 21 7.58 7.34 21.06
C PRO A 21 9.01 7.18 20.53
N LEU A 22 9.43 8.15 19.71
CA LEU A 22 10.79 8.34 19.20
C LEU A 22 11.86 7.99 20.25
N ARG A 23 12.73 7.05 19.93
CA ARG A 23 13.78 6.58 20.85
C ARG A 23 14.97 7.52 20.89
N PRO A 24 15.50 7.85 22.09
CA PRO A 24 16.87 8.32 22.23
C PRO A 24 17.85 7.17 22.01
N SER A 25 18.97 7.46 21.34
CA SER A 25 20.08 6.54 21.11
C SER A 25 20.59 5.97 22.44
N GLY A 26 20.53 4.64 22.60
CA GLY A 26 21.15 3.94 23.73
C GLY A 26 20.25 2.98 24.52
N ALA A 27 18.99 2.73 24.13
CA ALA A 27 18.14 1.79 24.83
C ALA A 27 18.22 0.38 24.21
N THR A 28 18.45 -0.62 25.05
CA THR A 28 18.28 -2.04 24.72
C THR A 28 16.87 -2.28 24.15
N ALA A 29 16.79 -2.93 22.98
CA ALA A 29 15.54 -3.21 22.31
C ALA A 29 14.59 -3.98 23.26
N PRO A 30 13.30 -3.59 23.38
CA PRO A 30 12.32 -4.48 24.02
C PRO A 30 12.16 -5.73 23.16
N ILE A 31 11.99 -6.87 23.83
CA ILE A 31 11.61 -8.14 23.20
C ILE A 31 10.30 -7.89 22.49
N ARG A 32 10.31 -7.88 21.14
CA ARG A 32 9.10 -7.82 20.34
C ARG A 32 8.46 -9.21 20.37
N PRO A 33 7.13 -9.33 20.55
CA PRO A 33 6.48 -10.60 20.32
C PRO A 33 6.68 -10.96 18.84
N SER A 34 7.20 -12.16 18.55
CA SER A 34 7.32 -12.70 17.21
C SER A 34 5.92 -12.77 16.59
N GLY A 35 5.66 -11.94 15.59
CA GLY A 35 4.40 -11.90 14.87
C GLY A 35 4.50 -12.70 13.58
N THR A 36 3.77 -13.82 13.49
CA THR A 36 3.54 -14.46 12.20
C THR A 36 2.50 -13.63 11.44
N PRO A 37 2.77 -13.17 10.20
CA PRO A 37 1.79 -12.43 9.43
C PRO A 37 0.56 -13.29 9.15
N GLN A 38 -0.62 -12.66 9.16
CA GLN A 38 -1.89 -13.34 8.92
C GLN A 38 -2.55 -12.76 7.68
N ILE A 39 -3.17 -13.63 6.89
CA ILE A 39 -4.04 -13.25 5.78
C ILE A 39 -5.45 -13.73 6.10
N ASN A 40 -6.40 -12.81 6.05
CA ASN A 40 -7.81 -13.12 6.24
C ASN A 40 -8.53 -13.07 4.90
N HIS A 41 -9.36 -14.06 4.66
CA HIS A 41 -10.15 -14.25 3.45
C HIS A 41 -11.64 -14.16 3.76
N TRP A 42 -12.37 -13.35 3.01
CA TRP A 42 -13.82 -13.24 3.02
C TRP A 42 -14.42 -14.04 1.88
N ASN A 43 -15.27 -14.99 2.15
CA ASN A 43 -15.89 -15.88 1.16
C ASN A 43 -17.31 -15.44 0.73
N GLY A 44 -17.65 -14.18 0.96
CA GLY A 44 -18.99 -13.65 0.72
C GLY A 44 -19.91 -13.72 1.94
N SER A 45 -19.56 -14.48 3.00
CA SER A 45 -20.39 -14.65 4.21
C SER A 45 -19.60 -14.63 5.51
N THR A 46 -18.39 -15.16 5.53
CA THR A 46 -17.56 -15.30 6.73
C THR A 46 -16.09 -15.02 6.44
N TRP A 47 -15.39 -14.48 7.45
CA TRP A 47 -13.94 -14.35 7.43
C TRP A 47 -13.27 -15.64 7.89
N SER A 48 -12.21 -16.04 7.22
CA SER A 48 -11.33 -17.15 7.63
C SER A 48 -9.88 -16.72 7.52
N THR A 49 -9.02 -17.20 8.44
CA THR A 49 -7.59 -16.97 8.37
C THR A 49 -6.94 -18.04 7.52
N SER A 50 -6.16 -17.63 6.52
CA SER A 50 -5.35 -18.52 5.69
C SER A 50 -3.95 -18.68 6.27
N ALA A 51 -3.47 -19.93 6.33
CA ALA A 51 -2.12 -20.23 6.76
C ALA A 51 -1.10 -19.90 5.66
N LEU A 52 -0.02 -19.23 6.05
CA LEU A 52 1.16 -19.06 5.20
C LEU A 52 2.06 -20.30 5.31
N PRO A 53 2.84 -20.62 4.27
CA PRO A 53 3.82 -21.70 4.31
C PRO A 53 4.91 -21.40 5.34
N SER A 54 5.54 -22.46 5.86
CA SER A 54 6.75 -22.31 6.68
C SER A 54 7.84 -21.61 5.85
N GLY A 55 8.44 -20.58 6.43
CA GLY A 55 9.42 -19.73 5.74
C GLY A 55 10.20 -18.88 6.73
N PRO A 56 10.82 -17.79 6.25
CA PRO A 56 11.63 -16.92 7.11
C PRO A 56 10.88 -16.44 8.34
N CYS A 57 9.58 -16.17 8.22
CA CYS A 57 8.73 -15.70 9.30
C CYS A 57 8.34 -16.77 10.35
N SER A 58 8.71 -18.02 10.15
CA SER A 58 8.49 -19.09 11.13
C SER A 58 9.68 -19.31 12.06
N VAL A 59 10.77 -18.58 11.88
CA VAL A 59 11.94 -18.62 12.77
C VAL A 59 11.64 -17.85 14.06
N PHE A 60 12.12 -18.39 15.17
CA PHE A 60 12.02 -17.71 16.48
C PHE A 60 12.61 -16.29 16.42
N GLU A 61 11.90 -15.32 16.97
CA GLU A 61 12.23 -13.89 16.95
C GLU A 61 12.12 -13.17 15.57
N ALA A 62 11.75 -13.84 14.49
CA ALA A 62 11.45 -13.15 13.25
C ALA A 62 10.26 -12.19 13.43
N ASP A 63 10.38 -10.98 12.88
CA ASP A 63 9.30 -9.97 12.83
C ASP A 63 8.93 -9.74 11.37
N CYS A 64 7.75 -10.17 10.96
CA CYS A 64 7.30 -10.10 9.58
C CYS A 64 5.96 -9.37 9.49
N ALA A 65 5.81 -8.58 8.44
CA ALA A 65 4.58 -7.89 8.10
C ALA A 65 4.24 -8.07 6.62
N LEU A 66 2.96 -8.28 6.32
CA LEU A 66 2.44 -8.11 4.97
C LEU A 66 1.81 -6.73 4.87
N THR A 67 2.19 -5.97 3.87
CA THR A 67 1.85 -4.56 3.69
C THR A 67 0.94 -4.31 2.50
N GLY A 68 1.01 -5.18 1.48
CA GLY A 68 0.20 -5.08 0.27
C GLY A 68 -0.40 -6.41 -0.15
N VAL A 69 -1.60 -6.36 -0.72
CA VAL A 69 -2.28 -7.51 -1.32
C VAL A 69 -3.08 -7.06 -2.54
N SER A 70 -3.02 -7.84 -3.61
CA SER A 70 -3.79 -7.61 -4.82
C SER A 70 -4.04 -8.93 -5.54
N GLY A 71 -5.18 -9.07 -6.18
CA GLY A 71 -5.53 -10.25 -6.96
C GLY A 71 -6.29 -9.87 -8.23
N ASP A 72 -6.11 -10.65 -9.28
CA ASP A 72 -6.90 -10.55 -10.51
C ASP A 72 -8.13 -11.47 -10.46
N SER A 73 -8.12 -12.43 -9.54
CA SER A 73 -9.24 -13.37 -9.32
C SER A 73 -9.19 -13.96 -7.89
N ALA A 74 -10.26 -14.62 -7.49
CA ALA A 74 -10.35 -15.35 -6.22
C ALA A 74 -9.33 -16.51 -6.10
N SER A 75 -8.77 -16.96 -7.21
CA SER A 75 -7.79 -18.05 -7.26
C SER A 75 -6.37 -17.59 -7.59
N ASP A 76 -6.15 -16.29 -7.73
CA ASP A 76 -4.83 -15.75 -7.99
C ASP A 76 -4.65 -14.40 -7.28
N VAL A 77 -3.95 -14.44 -6.15
CA VAL A 77 -3.71 -13.27 -5.31
C VAL A 77 -2.24 -13.24 -4.92
N ILE A 78 -1.65 -12.07 -4.94
CA ILE A 78 -0.28 -11.81 -4.49
C ILE A 78 -0.33 -10.96 -3.23
N ALA A 79 0.45 -11.35 -2.22
CA ALA A 79 0.70 -10.56 -1.02
C ALA A 79 2.20 -10.29 -0.91
N VAL A 80 2.54 -9.07 -0.54
CA VAL A 80 3.92 -8.61 -0.37
C VAL A 80 4.14 -7.97 0.99
N GLY A 81 5.40 -7.85 1.39
CA GLY A 81 5.76 -7.24 2.65
C GLY A 81 7.25 -7.34 2.96
N GLU A 82 7.56 -7.34 4.23
CA GLU A 82 8.92 -7.39 4.76
C GLU A 82 9.05 -8.42 5.90
N GLY A 83 10.26 -8.89 6.12
CA GLY A 83 10.60 -9.71 7.28
C GLY A 83 11.96 -9.36 7.83
N THR A 84 12.01 -9.01 9.11
CA THR A 84 13.27 -8.87 9.85
C THR A 84 13.60 -10.20 10.51
N ILE A 85 14.67 -10.84 10.03
CA ILE A 85 14.98 -12.23 10.33
C ILE A 85 16.31 -12.31 11.04
N PRO A 86 16.41 -13.07 12.17
CA PRO A 86 17.68 -13.28 12.86
C PRO A 86 18.61 -14.18 12.04
N THR A 87 19.87 -13.79 11.94
CA THR A 87 20.95 -14.55 11.32
C THR A 87 22.09 -14.78 12.30
N SER A 88 23.09 -15.58 11.91
CA SER A 88 24.29 -15.80 12.75
C SER A 88 25.14 -14.53 12.93
N THR A 89 24.94 -13.50 12.11
CA THR A 89 25.73 -12.26 12.14
C THR A 89 24.90 -11.03 12.56
N GLY A 90 23.62 -11.20 12.89
CA GLY A 90 22.71 -10.11 13.27
C GLY A 90 21.33 -10.27 12.64
N TRP A 91 20.68 -9.16 12.36
CA TRP A 91 19.35 -9.10 11.77
C TRP A 91 19.44 -8.68 10.30
N VAL A 92 18.59 -9.25 9.48
CA VAL A 92 18.44 -8.90 8.06
C VAL A 92 16.97 -8.61 7.78
N THR A 93 16.69 -7.49 7.14
CA THR A 93 15.36 -7.22 6.58
C THR A 93 15.36 -7.66 5.12
N GLU A 94 14.39 -8.48 4.76
CA GLU A 94 14.20 -8.96 3.39
C GLU A 94 12.77 -8.75 2.93
N ALA A 95 12.60 -8.51 1.63
CA ALA A 95 11.31 -8.43 0.99
C ALA A 95 10.62 -9.80 0.94
N LEU A 96 9.34 -9.81 1.23
CA LEU A 96 8.50 -10.99 1.21
C LEU A 96 7.48 -10.92 0.08
N ALA A 97 7.26 -12.04 -0.60
CA ALA A 97 6.17 -12.17 -1.55
C ALA A 97 5.55 -13.58 -1.46
N TYR A 98 4.24 -13.64 -1.50
CA TYR A 98 3.46 -14.88 -1.48
C TYR A 98 2.40 -14.85 -2.58
N ARG A 99 2.06 -16.02 -3.13
CA ARG A 99 0.99 -16.17 -4.10
C ARG A 99 -0.02 -17.22 -3.65
N TRP A 100 -1.28 -16.89 -3.76
CA TRP A 100 -2.44 -17.76 -3.59
C TRP A 100 -2.85 -18.37 -4.92
N ASN A 101 -3.08 -19.68 -4.98
CA ASN A 101 -3.48 -20.40 -6.18
C ASN A 101 -4.93 -20.90 -6.13
N GLY A 102 -5.76 -20.33 -5.27
CA GLY A 102 -7.13 -20.77 -5.03
C GLY A 102 -7.26 -21.80 -3.88
N THR A 103 -6.15 -22.41 -3.44
CA THR A 103 -6.18 -23.46 -2.40
C THR A 103 -5.11 -23.26 -1.32
N ALA A 104 -3.95 -22.74 -1.68
CA ALA A 104 -2.84 -22.56 -0.75
C ALA A 104 -1.94 -21.38 -1.15
N TRP A 105 -1.31 -20.79 -0.16
CA TRP A 105 -0.24 -19.80 -0.35
C TRP A 105 1.10 -20.50 -0.59
N SER A 106 1.89 -19.96 -1.51
CA SER A 106 3.29 -20.33 -1.74
C SER A 106 4.16 -19.09 -1.67
N GLN A 107 5.36 -19.23 -1.07
CA GLN A 107 6.34 -18.16 -1.06
C GLN A 107 6.97 -18.01 -2.45
N LEU A 108 7.11 -16.78 -2.92
CA LEU A 108 7.81 -16.42 -4.15
C LEU A 108 9.23 -15.94 -3.83
N THR A 109 10.18 -16.25 -4.70
CA THR A 109 11.53 -15.70 -4.60
C THR A 109 11.51 -14.26 -5.10
N VAL A 110 11.98 -13.33 -4.26
CA VAL A 110 12.14 -11.92 -4.60
C VAL A 110 13.60 -11.68 -4.99
N PRO A 111 13.90 -11.12 -6.17
CA PRO A 111 15.25 -10.71 -6.52
C PRO A 111 15.64 -9.45 -5.74
N GLY A 112 16.91 -9.32 -5.37
CA GLY A 112 17.42 -8.13 -4.68
C GLY A 112 18.55 -8.44 -3.72
N SER A 113 19.06 -7.43 -3.04
CA SER A 113 20.02 -7.60 -1.98
C SER A 113 19.29 -8.04 -0.71
N VAL A 114 19.87 -8.96 0.02
CA VAL A 114 19.29 -9.53 1.26
C VAL A 114 19.31 -8.58 2.47
N THR A 115 19.57 -7.29 2.28
CA THR A 115 19.66 -6.34 3.38
C THR A 115 18.87 -5.08 3.08
N TYR A 116 17.80 -4.83 3.87
CA TYR A 116 17.00 -3.60 3.86
C TYR A 116 16.08 -3.40 2.64
N ASP A 117 15.65 -4.47 1.97
CA ASP A 117 14.63 -4.40 0.92
C ASP A 117 13.24 -4.58 1.54
N GLU A 118 12.34 -3.64 1.23
CA GLU A 118 10.94 -3.67 1.66
C GLU A 118 10.05 -3.60 0.42
N LEU A 119 9.06 -4.50 0.33
CA LEU A 119 7.95 -4.35 -0.60
C LEU A 119 6.74 -3.84 0.17
N GLU A 120 6.20 -2.71 -0.26
CA GLU A 120 5.14 -2.02 0.45
C GLU A 120 3.77 -2.24 -0.20
N HIS A 121 3.73 -2.27 -1.53
CA HIS A 121 2.49 -2.37 -2.28
C HIS A 121 2.62 -3.30 -3.49
N VAL A 122 1.48 -3.85 -3.93
CA VAL A 122 1.37 -4.74 -5.10
C VAL A 122 0.09 -4.46 -5.86
N GLN A 123 0.16 -4.54 -7.21
CA GLN A 123 -0.98 -4.47 -8.11
C GLN A 123 -0.91 -5.63 -9.09
N ALA A 124 -1.93 -6.49 -9.07
CA ALA A 124 -2.08 -7.60 -10.01
C ALA A 124 -3.04 -7.22 -11.15
N PHE A 125 -2.67 -7.53 -12.38
CA PHE A 125 -3.47 -7.30 -13.59
C PHE A 125 -3.91 -8.61 -14.23
N SER A 126 -3.11 -9.65 -14.10
CA SER A 126 -3.38 -11.00 -14.60
C SER A 126 -2.49 -12.03 -13.89
N PRO A 127 -2.73 -13.34 -14.06
CA PRO A 127 -1.87 -14.37 -13.48
C PRO A 127 -0.39 -14.29 -13.90
N THR A 128 -0.12 -13.60 -15.00
CA THR A 128 1.22 -13.45 -15.58
C THR A 128 1.72 -12.01 -15.59
N ASP A 129 1.02 -11.11 -14.92
CA ASP A 129 1.43 -9.71 -14.86
C ASP A 129 0.96 -9.04 -13.58
N ALA A 130 1.93 -8.72 -12.73
CA ALA A 130 1.73 -7.96 -11.52
C ALA A 130 2.97 -7.08 -11.25
N TRP A 131 2.78 -6.02 -10.51
CA TRP A 131 3.85 -5.11 -10.10
C TRP A 131 3.85 -4.98 -8.60
N ALA A 132 5.05 -5.09 -8.01
CA ALA A 132 5.29 -4.80 -6.60
C ALA A 132 6.29 -3.65 -6.49
N VAL A 133 6.06 -2.78 -5.52
CA VAL A 133 6.89 -1.58 -5.29
C VAL A 133 7.24 -1.43 -3.82
N GLY A 134 8.35 -0.77 -3.57
CA GLY A 134 8.85 -0.52 -2.23
C GLY A 134 10.15 0.27 -2.24
N VAL A 135 11.00 0.04 -1.25
CA VAL A 135 12.26 0.77 -1.08
C VAL A 135 13.42 -0.20 -0.86
N ASP A 136 14.52 0.02 -1.58
CA ASP A 136 15.83 -0.57 -1.31
C ASP A 136 16.70 0.47 -0.58
N SER A 137 17.00 0.20 0.68
CA SER A 137 17.87 1.04 1.52
C SER A 137 19.31 0.50 1.62
N SER A 138 19.58 -0.64 0.98
CA SER A 138 20.88 -1.32 1.05
C SER A 138 21.91 -0.78 0.06
N ALA A 139 21.51 0.14 -0.80
CA ALA A 139 22.37 0.66 -1.85
C ALA A 139 23.76 1.00 -1.32
N ALA A 140 24.79 0.50 -1.97
CA ALA A 140 26.20 0.69 -1.60
C ALA A 140 26.59 2.19 -1.48
N THR A 141 25.73 3.07 -1.91
CA THR A 141 25.84 4.53 -1.83
C THR A 141 25.23 5.13 -0.55
N GLY A 142 24.50 4.34 0.25
CA GLY A 142 23.72 4.83 1.38
C GLY A 142 22.48 5.65 0.98
N ALA A 143 22.06 5.55 -0.29
CA ALA A 143 20.85 6.17 -0.78
C ALA A 143 19.69 5.17 -0.75
N ALA A 144 18.49 5.65 -0.42
CA ALA A 144 17.25 4.91 -0.64
C ALA A 144 16.85 5.00 -2.11
N VAL A 145 16.46 3.87 -2.70
CA VAL A 145 16.04 3.75 -4.10
C VAL A 145 14.62 3.17 -4.12
N ALA A 146 13.73 3.79 -4.89
CA ALA A 146 12.43 3.21 -5.14
C ALA A 146 12.60 1.90 -5.93
N THR A 147 12.08 0.81 -5.43
CA THR A 147 12.14 -0.51 -6.06
C THR A 147 10.84 -0.79 -6.79
N ALA A 148 10.94 -1.32 -8.01
CA ALA A 148 9.82 -1.83 -8.77
C ALA A 148 10.15 -3.22 -9.34
N LEU A 149 9.28 -4.18 -9.07
CA LEU A 149 9.38 -5.55 -9.55
C LEU A 149 8.18 -5.88 -10.44
N ASN A 150 8.44 -6.49 -11.59
CA ASN A 150 7.41 -7.03 -12.47
C ASN A 150 7.38 -8.57 -12.37
N TRP A 151 6.18 -9.13 -12.19
CA TRP A 151 5.89 -10.55 -12.21
C TRP A 151 5.46 -11.00 -13.60
N ASN A 152 6.10 -12.03 -14.15
CA ASN A 152 5.81 -12.54 -15.49
C ASN A 152 5.04 -13.88 -15.49
N GLY A 153 4.45 -14.26 -14.35
CA GLY A 153 3.78 -15.55 -14.18
C GLY A 153 4.67 -16.65 -13.58
N SER A 154 6.00 -16.47 -13.59
CA SER A 154 6.96 -17.45 -13.08
C SER A 154 8.03 -16.87 -12.16
N ALA A 155 8.43 -15.64 -12.37
CA ALA A 155 9.46 -14.97 -11.60
C ALA A 155 9.25 -13.45 -11.56
N TRP A 156 9.74 -12.83 -10.49
CA TRP A 156 9.89 -11.40 -10.37
C TRP A 156 11.17 -10.94 -11.09
N SER A 157 11.11 -9.80 -11.76
CA SER A 157 12.26 -9.12 -12.34
C SER A 157 12.28 -7.66 -11.92
N GLN A 158 13.44 -7.15 -11.52
CA GLN A 158 13.59 -5.76 -11.15
C GLN A 158 13.58 -4.86 -12.39
N VAL A 159 12.84 -3.76 -12.30
CA VAL A 159 12.76 -2.73 -13.33
C VAL A 159 13.30 -1.43 -12.75
N ALA A 160 14.28 -0.82 -13.43
CA ALA A 160 14.92 0.39 -12.94
C ALA A 160 13.93 1.55 -12.77
N THR A 161 14.00 2.23 -11.63
CA THR A 161 13.20 3.41 -11.30
C THR A 161 14.06 4.67 -11.29
N PRO A 162 13.47 5.86 -11.51
CA PRO A 162 14.21 7.12 -11.54
C PRO A 162 14.45 7.74 -10.16
N VAL A 163 13.89 7.19 -9.07
CA VAL A 163 13.94 7.80 -7.74
C VAL A 163 15.03 7.16 -6.89
N SER A 164 16.04 7.95 -6.58
CA SER A 164 17.12 7.64 -5.62
C SER A 164 17.43 8.89 -4.82
N THR A 165 17.55 8.77 -3.51
CA THR A 165 17.71 9.90 -2.59
C THR A 165 18.53 9.52 -1.35
N SER A 166 19.26 10.49 -0.79
CA SER A 166 19.88 10.39 0.54
C SER A 166 18.91 10.72 1.68
N ASN A 167 17.68 11.11 1.36
CA ASN A 167 16.61 11.32 2.33
C ASN A 167 15.88 10.01 2.63
N ASP A 168 15.12 9.98 3.72
CA ASP A 168 14.17 8.89 3.94
C ASP A 168 13.17 8.87 2.78
N LEU A 169 12.91 7.67 2.24
CA LEU A 169 11.97 7.46 1.14
C LEU A 169 10.87 6.51 1.61
N SER A 170 9.62 6.81 1.28
CA SER A 170 8.48 5.92 1.43
C SER A 170 7.70 5.86 0.13
N ILE A 171 7.33 4.66 -0.28
CA ILE A 171 6.38 4.40 -1.35
C ILE A 171 5.04 4.08 -0.69
N ASN A 172 4.02 4.89 -0.92
CA ASN A 172 2.78 4.83 -0.15
C ASN A 172 1.62 4.16 -0.90
N ALA A 173 1.64 4.13 -2.22
CA ALA A 173 0.61 3.45 -3.01
C ALA A 173 1.04 3.16 -4.46
N ILE A 174 0.36 2.18 -5.05
CA ILE A 174 0.41 1.82 -6.46
C ILE A 174 -1.01 1.66 -7.00
N SER A 175 -1.28 2.18 -8.18
CA SER A 175 -2.52 1.91 -8.93
C SER A 175 -2.24 1.97 -10.43
N GLY A 176 -2.98 1.21 -11.23
CA GLY A 176 -2.81 1.22 -12.67
C GLY A 176 -4.06 0.76 -13.41
N THR A 177 -4.20 1.24 -14.63
CA THR A 177 -5.28 0.84 -15.53
C THR A 177 -4.93 -0.42 -16.34
N SER A 178 -3.64 -0.69 -16.44
CA SER A 178 -3.08 -1.88 -17.09
C SER A 178 -1.62 -2.06 -16.66
N ALA A 179 -1.04 -3.20 -16.99
CA ALA A 179 0.38 -3.49 -16.78
C ALA A 179 1.35 -2.52 -17.50
N SER A 180 0.85 -1.71 -18.42
CA SER A 180 1.62 -0.69 -19.16
C SER A 180 1.25 0.76 -18.80
N ASP A 181 0.42 0.95 -17.79
CA ASP A 181 0.00 2.27 -17.30
C ASP A 181 -0.17 2.20 -15.78
N ILE A 182 0.88 2.54 -15.05
CA ILE A 182 0.97 2.35 -13.61
C ILE A 182 1.48 3.61 -12.94
N TRP A 183 0.81 4.01 -11.89
CA TRP A 183 1.15 5.13 -11.03
C TRP A 183 1.66 4.62 -9.69
N VAL A 184 2.70 5.25 -9.20
CA VAL A 184 3.25 5.04 -7.86
C VAL A 184 3.44 6.40 -7.22
N VAL A 185 2.99 6.52 -5.99
CA VAL A 185 3.13 7.76 -5.21
C VAL A 185 3.78 7.49 -3.86
N GLY A 186 4.38 8.54 -3.31
CA GLY A 186 5.06 8.47 -2.04
C GLY A 186 5.63 9.81 -1.63
N GLN A 187 6.68 9.76 -0.84
CA GLN A 187 7.34 10.95 -0.32
C GLN A 187 8.80 10.70 0.01
N THR A 188 9.60 11.75 -0.04
CA THR A 188 10.88 11.80 0.65
C THR A 188 10.78 12.73 1.85
N VAL A 189 11.57 12.42 2.89
CA VAL A 189 11.62 13.23 4.12
C VAL A 189 13.06 13.59 4.42
N THR A 190 13.39 14.87 4.50
CA THR A 190 14.73 15.28 4.91
C THR A 190 14.98 14.87 6.37
N PRO A 191 16.11 14.20 6.68
CA PRO A 191 16.46 13.88 8.05
C PRO A 191 16.60 15.16 8.90
N GLY A 192 15.99 15.17 10.09
CA GLY A 192 16.12 16.30 11.02
C GLY A 192 15.10 16.28 12.14
N TYR A 193 15.54 16.63 13.35
CA TYR A 193 14.69 16.59 14.55
C TYR A 193 13.59 17.68 14.59
N HIS A 194 13.80 18.83 13.92
CA HIS A 194 12.90 19.99 14.03
C HIS A 194 12.46 20.60 12.70
N ASN A 195 13.02 20.17 11.56
CA ASN A 195 12.72 20.73 10.23
C ASN A 195 12.54 19.61 9.21
N ARG A 196 11.66 18.65 9.49
CA ARG A 196 11.29 17.65 8.50
C ARG A 196 10.59 18.35 7.34
N GLN A 197 11.15 18.22 6.14
CA GLN A 197 10.51 18.65 4.92
C GLN A 197 10.11 17.42 4.13
N PHE A 198 8.85 17.39 3.75
CA PHE A 198 8.31 16.38 2.86
C PHE A 198 8.46 16.86 1.42
N THR A 199 8.69 15.92 0.52
CA THR A 199 8.63 16.17 -0.91
C THR A 199 7.85 15.03 -1.53
N SER A 200 6.79 15.36 -2.25
CA SER A 200 5.94 14.39 -2.91
C SER A 200 6.68 13.69 -4.05
N VAL A 201 6.52 12.38 -4.13
CA VAL A 201 7.06 11.52 -5.19
C VAL A 201 5.91 11.02 -6.04
N ILE A 202 6.02 11.18 -7.35
CA ILE A 202 5.12 10.58 -8.35
C ILE A 202 5.99 9.88 -9.39
N MET A 203 5.76 8.60 -9.61
CA MET A 203 6.33 7.84 -10.71
C MET A 203 5.23 7.29 -11.61
N HIS A 204 5.48 7.28 -12.91
CA HIS A 204 4.57 6.71 -13.90
C HIS A 204 5.32 5.73 -14.80
N TYR A 205 4.79 4.52 -14.96
CA TYR A 205 5.24 3.54 -15.93
C TYR A 205 4.36 3.59 -17.17
N ASN A 206 4.98 3.79 -18.34
CA ASN A 206 4.29 3.99 -19.61
C ASN A 206 4.32 2.74 -20.53
N GLY A 207 4.58 1.57 -19.94
CA GLY A 207 4.73 0.30 -20.69
C GLY A 207 6.17 0.03 -21.17
N SER A 208 7.10 0.97 -21.01
CA SER A 208 8.50 0.79 -21.41
C SER A 208 9.49 1.22 -20.34
N SER A 209 9.20 2.28 -19.60
CA SER A 209 10.08 2.82 -18.57
C SER A 209 9.30 3.60 -17.53
N TRP A 210 9.89 3.70 -16.33
CA TRP A 210 9.43 4.59 -15.28
C TRP A 210 9.92 6.01 -15.50
N ALA A 211 9.06 7.00 -15.28
CA ALA A 211 9.41 8.42 -15.26
C ALA A 211 8.96 9.03 -13.94
N GLN A 212 9.77 9.90 -13.34
CA GLN A 212 9.36 10.75 -12.24
C GLN A 212 8.67 12.00 -12.77
N LEU A 213 7.52 12.33 -12.23
CA LEU A 213 6.75 13.51 -12.59
C LEU A 213 6.76 14.54 -11.46
N THR A 214 6.57 15.80 -11.83
CA THR A 214 6.46 16.89 -10.85
C THR A 214 5.09 16.83 -10.18
N ALA A 215 5.08 16.77 -8.85
CA ALA A 215 3.89 16.96 -8.06
C ALA A 215 3.61 18.47 -7.89
N PRO A 216 2.36 18.92 -7.98
CA PRO A 216 1.98 20.30 -7.70
C PRO A 216 1.97 20.64 -6.21
N ASP A 217 2.17 19.65 -5.37
CA ASP A 217 2.15 19.70 -3.92
C ASP A 217 3.39 19.01 -3.34
N ASN A 218 3.87 19.44 -2.17
CA ASN A 218 5.05 18.90 -1.49
C ASN A 218 4.76 18.44 -0.05
N SER A 219 3.51 18.10 0.27
CA SER A 219 3.15 17.62 1.61
C SER A 219 3.32 16.11 1.80
N GLY A 220 3.69 15.39 0.72
CA GLY A 220 3.77 13.93 0.68
C GLY A 220 2.45 13.30 0.21
N LEU A 221 2.52 12.41 -0.77
CA LEU A 221 1.36 11.70 -1.30
C LEU A 221 1.14 10.38 -0.56
N LEU A 222 -0.10 10.12 -0.18
CA LEU A 222 -0.47 8.99 0.66
C LEU A 222 -1.11 7.85 -0.12
N ASP A 223 -1.92 8.19 -1.15
CA ASP A 223 -2.61 7.18 -1.95
C ASP A 223 -2.89 7.70 -3.37
N VAL A 224 -3.07 6.79 -4.32
CA VAL A 224 -3.34 7.05 -5.73
C VAL A 224 -4.31 6.02 -6.29
N ASP A 225 -5.25 6.45 -7.12
CA ASP A 225 -6.13 5.56 -7.87
C ASP A 225 -6.30 6.02 -9.32
N ALA A 226 -6.09 5.10 -10.26
CA ALA A 226 -6.09 5.33 -11.69
C ALA A 226 -7.41 4.88 -12.32
N VAL A 227 -8.11 5.81 -12.96
CA VAL A 227 -9.37 5.58 -13.66
C VAL A 227 -9.13 5.23 -15.13
N SER A 228 -8.18 5.94 -15.75
CA SER A 228 -7.78 5.75 -17.16
C SER A 228 -6.38 6.30 -17.37
N PRO A 229 -5.72 6.04 -18.51
CA PRO A 229 -4.39 6.61 -18.79
C PRO A 229 -4.34 8.14 -18.77
N THR A 230 -5.49 8.80 -18.86
CA THR A 230 -5.61 10.26 -18.83
C THR A 230 -6.35 10.79 -17.60
N ASP A 231 -6.68 9.94 -16.63
CA ASP A 231 -7.39 10.33 -15.43
C ASP A 231 -6.96 9.46 -14.24
N ALA A 232 -6.30 10.06 -13.30
CA ALA A 232 -5.92 9.44 -12.03
C ALA A 232 -6.05 10.47 -10.90
N TRP A 233 -6.24 9.98 -9.68
CA TRP A 233 -6.47 10.79 -8.50
C TRP A 233 -5.49 10.42 -7.40
N ALA A 234 -5.06 11.39 -6.62
CA ALA A 234 -4.19 11.15 -5.48
C ALA A 234 -4.59 12.04 -4.30
N ILE A 235 -4.25 11.58 -3.09
CA ILE A 235 -4.46 12.32 -1.84
C ILE A 235 -3.11 12.59 -1.16
N ALA A 236 -2.93 13.83 -0.70
CA ALA A 236 -1.75 14.28 0.01
C ALA A 236 -2.00 14.39 1.51
N ALA A 237 -0.93 14.41 2.31
CA ALA A 237 -0.99 14.43 3.77
C ALA A 237 -1.62 15.71 4.35
N ASP A 238 -1.58 16.82 3.63
CA ASP A 238 -2.24 18.08 4.03
C ASP A 238 -3.74 18.14 3.68
N GLY A 239 -4.26 17.09 3.01
CA GLY A 239 -5.63 16.99 2.52
C GLY A 239 -5.84 17.46 1.09
N SER A 240 -4.78 17.85 0.38
CA SER A 240 -4.85 18.20 -1.04
C SER A 240 -5.22 16.98 -1.86
N VAL A 241 -6.28 17.10 -2.67
CA VAL A 241 -6.69 16.11 -3.67
C VAL A 241 -6.13 16.53 -5.01
N LEU A 242 -5.35 15.66 -5.62
CA LEU A 242 -4.72 15.88 -6.90
C LEU A 242 -5.42 15.07 -7.99
N ARG A 243 -5.43 15.61 -9.21
CA ARG A 243 -5.94 14.90 -10.40
C ARG A 243 -4.96 15.02 -11.55
N TRP A 244 -4.72 13.89 -12.23
CA TRP A 244 -4.05 13.79 -13.51
C TRP A 244 -5.06 13.99 -14.64
N ASN A 245 -4.77 14.85 -15.60
CA ASN A 245 -5.63 15.17 -16.73
C ASN A 245 -5.10 14.65 -18.08
N GLY A 246 -4.15 13.74 -18.06
CA GLY A 246 -3.47 13.22 -19.25
C GLY A 246 -2.19 13.99 -19.61
N THR A 247 -1.93 15.14 -18.97
CA THR A 247 -0.74 15.95 -19.25
C THR A 247 -0.03 16.46 -18.00
N ALA A 248 -0.77 16.75 -16.93
CA ALA A 248 -0.22 17.28 -15.69
C ALA A 248 -1.09 16.90 -14.49
N TRP A 249 -0.45 16.79 -13.34
CA TRP A 249 -1.12 16.74 -12.04
C TRP A 249 -1.47 18.16 -11.59
N THR A 250 -2.69 18.33 -11.07
CA THR A 250 -3.17 19.60 -10.52
C THR A 250 -3.92 19.37 -9.23
N VAL A 251 -3.82 20.28 -8.27
CA VAL A 251 -4.65 20.26 -7.05
C VAL A 251 -6.06 20.72 -7.45
N VAL A 252 -7.07 19.89 -7.19
CA VAL A 252 -8.47 20.17 -7.53
C VAL A 252 -9.28 20.67 -6.34
N THR A 253 -8.89 20.28 -5.14
CA THR A 253 -9.47 20.74 -3.86
C THR A 253 -8.52 20.42 -2.71
N THR A 254 -8.80 20.97 -1.52
CA THR A 254 -8.15 20.58 -0.27
C THR A 254 -9.24 20.25 0.73
N LEU A 255 -9.23 19.03 1.23
CA LEU A 255 -10.15 18.51 2.25
C LEU A 255 -9.56 18.72 3.66
N ALA A 256 -10.29 18.33 4.69
CA ALA A 256 -9.75 18.30 6.04
C ALA A 256 -8.53 17.36 6.10
N GLN A 257 -7.57 17.66 6.97
CA GLN A 257 -6.41 16.77 7.19
C GLN A 257 -6.82 15.43 7.81
N GLY A 258 -5.97 14.41 7.64
CA GLY A 258 -6.19 13.08 8.18
C GLY A 258 -6.82 12.10 7.19
N ASN A 259 -6.96 12.49 5.93
CA ASN A 259 -7.31 11.57 4.84
C ASN A 259 -6.09 10.72 4.47
N THR A 260 -6.33 9.43 4.21
CA THR A 260 -5.26 8.44 4.00
C THR A 260 -5.49 7.51 2.83
N ALA A 261 -6.71 7.48 2.27
CA ALA A 261 -7.07 6.63 1.15
C ALA A 261 -7.95 7.37 0.14
N ILE A 262 -7.77 7.09 -1.14
CA ILE A 262 -8.58 7.62 -2.23
C ILE A 262 -9.00 6.49 -3.17
N ALA A 263 -10.28 6.41 -3.50
CA ALA A 263 -10.86 5.44 -4.43
C ALA A 263 -11.63 6.15 -5.52
N ALA A 264 -11.19 6.04 -6.76
CA ALA A 264 -11.78 6.67 -7.93
C ALA A 264 -12.49 5.64 -8.80
N LEU A 265 -13.81 5.54 -8.67
CA LEU A 265 -14.63 4.64 -9.47
C LEU A 265 -14.80 5.17 -10.91
N SER A 266 -14.75 6.48 -11.06
CA SER A 266 -14.80 7.18 -12.35
C SER A 266 -14.26 8.60 -12.21
N ALA A 267 -14.19 9.32 -13.32
CA ALA A 267 -13.86 10.75 -13.37
C ALA A 267 -14.80 11.66 -12.55
N THR A 268 -15.97 11.16 -12.18
CA THR A 268 -17.04 11.89 -11.48
C THR A 268 -17.56 11.19 -10.24
N ASP A 269 -16.90 10.11 -9.82
CA ASP A 269 -17.25 9.34 -8.63
C ASP A 269 -15.97 8.97 -7.90
N VAL A 270 -15.61 9.77 -6.90
CA VAL A 270 -14.35 9.63 -6.15
C VAL A 270 -14.63 9.71 -4.65
N TRP A 271 -14.07 8.78 -3.92
CA TRP A 271 -14.18 8.69 -2.48
C TRP A 271 -12.83 8.92 -1.82
N VAL A 272 -12.83 9.71 -0.75
CA VAL A 272 -11.66 9.95 0.09
C VAL A 272 -12.01 9.56 1.51
N ALA A 273 -11.19 8.73 2.11
CA ALA A 273 -11.38 8.21 3.44
C ALA A 273 -10.17 8.51 4.34
N GLY A 274 -10.39 8.62 5.64
CA GLY A 274 -9.33 8.90 6.60
C GLY A 274 -9.74 8.71 8.05
N VAL A 275 -9.27 9.59 8.92
CA VAL A 275 -9.42 9.48 10.38
C VAL A 275 -10.75 10.04 10.88
N VAL A 276 -11.36 10.98 10.15
CA VAL A 276 -12.49 11.77 10.66
C VAL A 276 -13.72 11.77 9.77
N SER A 277 -13.59 11.41 8.51
CA SER A 277 -14.70 11.47 7.56
C SER A 277 -14.47 10.64 6.31
N LEU A 278 -15.57 10.21 5.74
CA LEU A 278 -15.67 9.70 4.39
C LEU A 278 -16.22 10.83 3.50
N THR A 279 -15.47 11.21 2.47
CA THR A 279 -15.84 12.32 1.59
C THR A 279 -16.05 11.82 0.16
N HIS A 280 -17.14 12.18 -0.46
CA HIS A 280 -17.55 11.76 -1.78
C HIS A 280 -17.60 12.93 -2.76
N TYR A 281 -17.03 12.75 -3.96
CA TYR A 281 -17.16 13.63 -5.12
C TYR A 281 -18.13 13.01 -6.13
N ASN A 282 -19.20 13.73 -6.47
CA ASN A 282 -20.25 13.29 -7.38
C ASN A 282 -20.13 13.88 -8.80
N GLY A 283 -18.94 14.37 -9.17
CA GLY A 283 -18.69 15.04 -10.45
C GLY A 283 -18.91 16.56 -10.42
N THR A 284 -19.54 17.10 -9.37
CA THR A 284 -19.83 18.54 -9.25
C THR A 284 -19.44 19.11 -7.90
N SER A 285 -19.58 18.34 -6.84
CA SER A 285 -19.33 18.79 -5.47
C SER A 285 -18.78 17.67 -4.61
N TRP A 286 -18.04 18.07 -3.59
CA TRP A 286 -17.55 17.21 -2.51
C TRP A 286 -18.51 17.27 -1.33
N THR A 287 -18.90 16.11 -0.81
CA THR A 287 -19.78 15.99 0.36
C THR A 287 -19.14 15.06 1.38
N SER A 288 -18.88 15.56 2.58
CA SER A 288 -18.32 14.78 3.68
C SER A 288 -19.42 14.30 4.62
N GLN A 289 -19.24 13.09 5.12
CA GLN A 289 -20.05 12.49 6.18
C GLN A 289 -19.12 11.93 7.24
N PRO A 290 -19.52 11.96 8.53
CA PRO A 290 -18.71 11.36 9.60
C PRO A 290 -18.47 9.88 9.33
N ASP A 291 -17.31 9.38 9.74
CA ASP A 291 -17.05 7.96 9.73
C ASP A 291 -18.08 7.20 10.59
N PRO A 292 -18.41 5.96 10.24
CA PRO A 292 -19.26 5.13 11.07
C PRO A 292 -18.72 5.05 12.51
N ALA A 293 -19.64 5.03 13.47
CA ALA A 293 -19.27 4.96 14.88
C ALA A 293 -18.34 3.76 15.16
N GLY A 294 -17.20 4.03 15.79
CA GLY A 294 -16.22 3.02 16.17
C GLY A 294 -15.04 2.86 15.21
N VAL A 295 -15.04 3.49 14.03
CA VAL A 295 -13.86 3.52 13.15
C VAL A 295 -12.96 4.69 13.55
N ASN A 296 -11.65 4.45 13.68
CA ASN A 296 -10.67 5.48 14.01
C ASN A 296 -9.85 5.94 12.82
N ALA A 297 -9.61 5.06 11.85
CA ALA A 297 -9.00 5.42 10.58
C ALA A 297 -9.29 4.37 9.51
N LEU A 298 -9.50 4.83 8.28
CA LEU A 298 -9.55 4.02 7.07
C LEU A 298 -8.26 4.27 6.29
N THR A 299 -7.50 3.23 6.00
CA THR A 299 -6.12 3.34 5.48
C THR A 299 -5.89 2.62 4.16
N GLY A 300 -6.87 1.87 3.67
CA GLY A 300 -6.81 1.18 2.39
C GLY A 300 -8.20 1.05 1.80
N HIS A 301 -8.26 0.83 0.50
CA HIS A 301 -9.52 0.64 -0.21
C HIS A 301 -9.42 -0.51 -1.22
N ALA A 302 -10.59 -1.03 -1.62
CA ALA A 302 -10.74 -1.91 -2.77
C ALA A 302 -12.07 -1.59 -3.47
N VAL A 303 -12.00 -1.40 -4.79
CA VAL A 303 -13.17 -1.24 -5.66
C VAL A 303 -13.42 -2.57 -6.35
N LEU A 304 -14.53 -3.23 -6.03
CA LEU A 304 -14.89 -4.50 -6.66
C LEU A 304 -15.77 -4.31 -7.89
N SER A 305 -16.67 -3.33 -7.83
CA SER A 305 -17.50 -2.91 -8.97
C SER A 305 -18.04 -1.50 -8.71
N PRO A 306 -18.62 -0.80 -9.69
CA PRO A 306 -19.34 0.43 -9.45
C PRO A 306 -20.40 0.23 -8.35
N GLY A 307 -20.28 0.98 -7.25
CA GLY A 307 -21.17 0.86 -6.10
C GLY A 307 -20.81 -0.22 -5.07
N ASP A 308 -19.74 -0.96 -5.28
CA ASP A 308 -19.21 -1.96 -4.32
C ASP A 308 -17.79 -1.57 -3.90
N LEU A 309 -17.72 -0.73 -2.89
CA LEU A 309 -16.49 -0.11 -2.40
C LEU A 309 -16.23 -0.55 -0.96
N TRP A 310 -15.04 -1.02 -0.72
CA TRP A 310 -14.58 -1.48 0.57
C TRP A 310 -13.44 -0.59 1.06
N PHE A 311 -13.49 -0.22 2.34
CA PHE A 311 -12.36 0.40 3.03
C PHE A 311 -11.90 -0.50 4.17
N SER A 312 -10.61 -0.61 4.33
CA SER A 312 -9.98 -1.26 5.48
C SER A 312 -9.32 -0.23 6.38
N GLY A 313 -9.26 -0.53 7.67
CA GLY A 313 -8.69 0.37 8.63
C GLY A 313 -8.61 -0.24 10.01
N TYR A 314 -8.68 0.61 11.04
CA TYR A 314 -8.62 0.15 12.42
C TYR A 314 -9.50 1.00 13.34
N TYR A 315 -9.83 0.42 14.50
CA TYR A 315 -10.47 1.13 15.60
C TYR A 315 -9.76 0.79 16.92
N TYR A 316 -9.87 1.70 17.87
CA TYR A 316 -9.40 1.49 19.24
C TYR A 316 -10.61 1.16 20.13
N PRO A 317 -10.83 -0.11 20.47
CA PRO A 317 -11.78 -0.46 21.53
C PRO A 317 -11.25 0.11 22.86
N SER A 318 -12.12 0.40 23.80
CA SER A 318 -11.86 1.11 25.07
C SER A 318 -10.71 0.58 25.94
N ASN A 319 -9.99 -0.46 25.53
CA ASN A 319 -8.97 -1.19 26.30
C ASN A 319 -7.60 -1.27 25.62
N ALA A 320 -7.21 -0.26 24.81
CA ALA A 320 -5.85 -0.08 24.29
C ALA A 320 -5.32 -1.14 23.30
N VAL A 321 -6.15 -2.00 22.73
CA VAL A 321 -5.75 -2.92 21.65
C VAL A 321 -6.36 -2.42 20.34
N THR A 322 -5.50 -2.18 19.33
CA THR A 322 -5.96 -1.85 17.99
C THR A 322 -6.66 -3.06 17.37
N ALA A 323 -7.86 -2.88 16.84
CA ALA A 323 -8.60 -3.92 16.15
C ALA A 323 -8.86 -3.51 14.68
N PRO A 324 -8.86 -4.48 13.74
CA PRO A 324 -9.15 -4.19 12.34
C PRO A 324 -10.59 -3.72 12.17
N ALA A 325 -10.78 -2.79 11.25
CA ALA A 325 -12.08 -2.30 10.81
C ALA A 325 -12.22 -2.48 9.30
N VAL A 326 -13.42 -2.81 8.87
CA VAL A 326 -13.78 -2.88 7.45
C VAL A 326 -15.10 -2.15 7.26
N LEU A 327 -15.15 -1.23 6.32
CA LEU A 327 -16.35 -0.53 5.91
C LEU A 327 -16.70 -0.95 4.48
N HIS A 328 -17.94 -1.36 4.28
CA HIS A 328 -18.50 -1.66 2.97
C HIS A 328 -19.60 -0.64 2.65
N THR A 329 -19.49 -0.01 1.49
CA THR A 329 -20.56 0.85 0.95
C THR A 329 -21.15 0.14 -0.26
N SER A 330 -22.45 -0.12 -0.22
CA SER A 330 -23.22 -0.53 -1.40
C SER A 330 -24.08 0.65 -1.83
N SER A 331 -23.95 1.09 -3.08
CA SER A 331 -24.96 1.99 -3.66
C SER A 331 -26.25 1.19 -3.84
N GLY A 332 -27.27 1.53 -3.03
CA GLY A 332 -28.62 1.00 -3.23
C GLY A 332 -29.27 1.51 -4.52
#